data_470c55d79d1531864c705293e7398fcf
#
_entry.id   470c55d79d1531864c705293e7398fcf
#
_cell.length_a   1.000
_cell.length_b   1.000
_cell.length_c   1.000
_cell.angle_alpha   90.00
_cell.angle_beta   90.00
_cell.angle_gamma   90.00
#
_symmetry.space_group_name_H-M   'P 1'
#
loop_
_entity.id
_entity.type
_entity.pdbx_description
1 polymer ?
#
loop_
_entity_poly.entity_id
_entity_poly.type
_entity_poly.pdbx_seq_one_letter_code
_entity_poly.pdbx_strand_id
1 'polypeptide(L)'
;MVIYGETDVYKCTRAGSISFNIKGMHHGLTAAVLNDYFNIAVRNECFCAHPYVKELILDDMLDAIEDMNQDEIESKYKLLAGMVRASFGIYNKMEDVDTLINALSEIANGKEKFSQLYHVDESGNYVHKTFTMELENNFSIPDILDKYLNSI
;
A
#
# COMPACT_ATOMS: atom_id res chain seq x y z
N MET A 1 -13.51 3.22 -0.29
CA MET A 1 -12.35 2.89 -1.15
C MET A 1 -12.55 3.58 -2.49
N VAL A 2 -11.49 4.13 -3.08
CA VAL A 2 -11.46 4.69 -4.44
C VAL A 2 -10.60 3.77 -5.30
N ILE A 3 -11.08 3.40 -6.49
CA ILE A 3 -10.31 2.65 -7.50
C ILE A 3 -10.03 3.63 -8.64
N TYR A 4 -8.77 3.73 -9.04
CA TYR A 4 -8.33 4.65 -10.09
C TYR A 4 -8.33 4.00 -11.47
N GLY A 5 -8.71 4.79 -12.48
CA GLY A 5 -8.89 4.37 -13.85
C GLY A 5 -10.26 3.76 -14.13
N GLU A 6 -10.48 3.31 -15.38
CA GLU A 6 -11.78 2.74 -15.82
C GLU A 6 -12.09 1.45 -15.03
N THR A 7 -13.24 1.39 -14.39
CA THR A 7 -13.67 0.24 -13.59
C THR A 7 -14.55 -0.74 -14.36
N ASP A 8 -15.10 -0.31 -15.48
CA ASP A 8 -15.90 -1.15 -16.36
C ASP A 8 -14.98 -2.07 -17.21
N VAL A 9 -14.98 -3.35 -16.89
CA VAL A 9 -14.15 -4.36 -17.56
C VAL A 9 -14.50 -4.57 -19.04
N TYR A 10 -15.67 -4.10 -19.46
CA TYR A 10 -16.11 -4.20 -20.85
C TYR A 10 -15.66 -3.01 -21.72
N LYS A 11 -15.24 -1.90 -21.08
CA LYS A 11 -14.80 -0.70 -21.80
C LYS A 11 -13.30 -0.72 -22.14
N CYS A 12 -12.49 -1.41 -21.37
CA CYS A 12 -11.06 -1.48 -21.64
C CYS A 12 -10.45 -2.82 -21.20
N THR A 13 -9.43 -3.26 -21.93
CA THR A 13 -8.58 -4.37 -21.49
C THR A 13 -7.62 -3.85 -20.44
N ARG A 14 -7.63 -4.47 -19.26
CA ARG A 14 -6.73 -4.14 -18.17
C ARG A 14 -5.56 -5.11 -18.06
N ALA A 15 -4.40 -4.59 -17.69
CA ALA A 15 -3.32 -5.41 -17.15
C ALA A 15 -3.71 -5.93 -15.77
N GLY A 16 -3.00 -6.94 -15.28
CA GLY A 16 -3.24 -7.56 -13.95
C GLY A 16 -2.86 -6.65 -12.78
N SER A 17 -3.11 -5.34 -12.84
CA SER A 17 -2.83 -4.40 -11.77
C SER A 17 -3.99 -3.45 -11.53
N ILE A 18 -4.23 -3.15 -10.24
CA ILE A 18 -5.30 -2.25 -9.79
C ILE A 18 -4.67 -1.24 -8.82
N SER A 19 -4.89 0.06 -9.09
CA SER A 19 -4.50 1.14 -8.19
C SER A 19 -5.72 1.65 -7.42
N PHE A 20 -5.54 1.87 -6.12
CA PHE A 20 -6.64 2.27 -5.24
C PHE A 20 -6.14 3.02 -4.01
N ASN A 21 -7.06 3.70 -3.31
CA ASN A 21 -6.86 4.25 -1.97
C ASN A 21 -8.05 3.94 -1.06
N ILE A 22 -7.80 3.85 0.25
CA ILE A 22 -8.84 3.80 1.27
C ILE A 22 -9.06 5.23 1.78
N LYS A 23 -10.27 5.78 1.60
CA LYS A 23 -10.60 7.14 2.07
C LYS A 23 -10.28 7.32 3.56
N GLY A 24 -9.52 8.35 3.89
CA GLY A 24 -9.11 8.68 5.25
C GLY A 24 -8.00 7.79 5.83
N MET A 25 -7.26 7.06 4.99
CA MET A 25 -6.09 6.27 5.37
C MET A 25 -4.95 6.50 4.38
N HIS A 26 -3.74 6.73 4.89
CA HIS A 26 -2.56 6.94 4.05
C HIS A 26 -2.22 5.67 3.25
N HIS A 27 -1.83 5.83 1.98
CA HIS A 27 -1.46 4.70 1.12
C HIS A 27 -0.32 3.85 1.71
N GLY A 28 0.70 4.48 2.32
CA GLY A 28 1.79 3.79 3.00
C GLY A 28 1.33 2.96 4.19
N LEU A 29 0.40 3.49 5.01
CA LEU A 29 -0.19 2.74 6.11
C LEU A 29 -1.01 1.55 5.60
N THR A 30 -1.80 1.75 4.54
CA THR A 30 -2.55 0.65 3.92
C THR A 30 -1.62 -0.47 3.46
N ALA A 31 -0.49 -0.12 2.82
CA ALA A 31 0.50 -1.10 2.37
C ALA A 31 1.18 -1.83 3.54
N ALA A 32 1.55 -1.10 4.60
CA ALA A 32 2.14 -1.70 5.80
C ALA A 32 1.18 -2.69 6.47
N VAL A 33 -0.09 -2.31 6.66
CA VAL A 33 -1.09 -3.19 7.26
C VAL A 33 -1.35 -4.43 6.42
N LEU A 34 -1.44 -4.30 5.09
CA LEU A 34 -1.59 -5.44 4.18
C LEU A 34 -0.42 -6.43 4.31
N ASN A 35 0.81 -5.91 4.42
CA ASN A 35 1.99 -6.75 4.61
C ASN A 35 1.99 -7.43 5.98
N ASP A 36 1.82 -6.67 7.06
CA ASP A 36 2.08 -7.15 8.42
C ASP A 36 0.98 -8.06 8.97
N TYR A 37 -0.29 -7.80 8.61
CA TYR A 37 -1.44 -8.55 9.13
C TYR A 37 -1.96 -9.60 8.16
N PHE A 38 -1.80 -9.39 6.86
CA PHE A 38 -2.43 -10.24 5.85
C PHE A 38 -1.41 -10.94 4.94
N ASN A 39 -0.11 -10.66 5.12
CA ASN A 39 0.97 -11.22 4.28
C ASN A 39 0.75 -10.93 2.78
N ILE A 40 0.21 -9.74 2.47
CA ILE A 40 -0.06 -9.29 1.11
C ILE A 40 0.89 -8.16 0.76
N ALA A 41 1.85 -8.43 -0.11
CA ALA A 41 2.80 -7.43 -0.60
C ALA A 41 2.17 -6.61 -1.75
N VAL A 42 2.17 -5.29 -1.60
CA VAL A 42 1.70 -4.32 -2.60
C VAL A 42 2.75 -3.23 -2.80
N ARG A 43 2.62 -2.43 -3.85
CA ARG A 43 3.38 -1.18 -3.96
C ARG A 43 2.52 0.00 -3.56
N ASN A 44 3.17 1.04 -3.04
CA ASN A 44 2.55 2.31 -2.72
C ASN A 44 3.34 3.49 -3.31
N GLU A 45 2.85 4.71 -3.19
CA GLU A 45 3.36 5.97 -3.74
C GLU A 45 3.00 6.20 -5.22
N CYS A 46 3.91 6.85 -5.98
CA CYS A 46 3.64 7.27 -7.36
C CYS A 46 4.19 6.32 -8.44
N PHE A 47 4.80 5.18 -8.09
CA PHE A 47 5.29 4.12 -9.00
C PHE A 47 6.19 4.62 -10.14
N CYS A 48 6.96 5.70 -9.92
CA CYS A 48 7.72 6.44 -10.93
C CYS A 48 6.85 7.12 -12.02
N ALA A 49 5.55 7.25 -11.82
CA ALA A 49 4.57 7.85 -12.74
C ALA A 49 3.93 9.12 -12.13
N HIS A 50 4.73 9.97 -11.50
CA HIS A 50 4.26 11.14 -10.73
C HIS A 50 3.25 12.03 -11.47
N PRO A 51 3.44 12.44 -12.74
CA PRO A 51 2.46 13.27 -13.42
C PRO A 51 1.10 12.59 -13.56
N TYR A 52 1.11 11.30 -13.94
CA TYR A 52 -0.10 10.52 -14.14
C TYR A 52 -0.84 10.25 -12.82
N VAL A 53 -0.10 9.88 -11.76
CA VAL A 53 -0.70 9.68 -10.43
C VAL A 53 -1.33 10.97 -9.92
N LYS A 54 -0.65 12.13 -10.07
CA LYS A 54 -1.19 13.44 -9.69
C LYS A 54 -2.49 13.75 -10.42
N GLU A 55 -2.57 13.48 -11.70
CA GLU A 55 -3.78 13.69 -12.50
C GLU A 55 -4.93 12.81 -11.99
N LEU A 56 -4.67 11.53 -11.69
CA LEU A 56 -5.69 10.59 -11.21
C LEU A 56 -6.24 10.93 -9.83
N ILE A 57 -5.43 11.52 -8.95
CA ILE A 57 -5.85 11.88 -7.58
C ILE A 57 -6.31 13.34 -7.47
N LEU A 58 -6.22 14.12 -8.55
CA LEU A 58 -6.48 15.57 -8.53
C LEU A 58 -7.87 15.90 -8.02
N ASP A 59 -8.89 15.19 -8.49
CA ASP A 59 -10.28 15.43 -8.07
C ASP A 59 -10.46 15.13 -6.57
N ASP A 60 -9.92 14.00 -6.09
CA ASP A 60 -9.94 13.68 -4.66
C ASP A 60 -9.18 14.72 -3.82
N MET A 61 -8.14 15.35 -4.38
CA MET A 61 -7.39 16.40 -3.72
C MET A 61 -8.16 17.72 -3.70
N LEU A 62 -8.76 18.12 -4.81
CA LEU A 62 -9.55 19.34 -4.91
C LEU A 62 -10.74 19.32 -3.95
N ASP A 63 -11.49 18.20 -3.92
CA ASP A 63 -12.59 18.00 -2.98
C ASP A 63 -12.14 18.10 -1.51
N ALA A 64 -10.89 17.70 -1.23
CA ALA A 64 -10.36 17.67 0.13
C ALA A 64 -9.80 19.01 0.63
N ILE A 65 -9.54 19.99 -0.26
CA ILE A 65 -8.86 21.25 0.07
C ILE A 65 -9.75 22.50 -0.06
N GLU A 66 -10.99 22.35 -0.53
CA GLU A 66 -11.88 23.46 -0.91
C GLU A 66 -12.08 24.51 0.21
N ASP A 67 -11.94 24.13 1.49
CA ASP A 67 -12.10 25.01 2.65
C ASP A 67 -10.86 25.08 3.56
N MET A 68 -9.64 24.75 3.05
CA MET A 68 -8.44 24.63 3.88
C MET A 68 -7.48 25.80 3.74
N ASN A 69 -6.74 26.11 4.83
CA ASN A 69 -5.63 27.04 4.78
C ASN A 69 -4.38 26.38 4.15
N GLN A 70 -3.35 27.19 3.84
CA GLN A 70 -2.17 26.73 3.08
C GLN A 70 -1.36 25.64 3.78
N ASP A 71 -1.23 25.69 5.12
CA ASP A 71 -0.48 24.69 5.90
C ASP A 71 -1.24 23.35 5.96
N GLU A 72 -2.57 23.43 6.06
CA GLU A 72 -3.46 22.25 6.00
C GLU A 72 -3.42 21.61 4.61
N ILE A 73 -3.38 22.41 3.54
CA ILE A 73 -3.25 21.94 2.17
C ILE A 73 -1.95 21.14 1.98
N GLU A 74 -0.80 21.67 2.48
CA GLU A 74 0.47 20.97 2.35
C GLU A 74 0.50 19.65 3.10
N SER A 75 -0.04 19.62 4.32
CA SER A 75 -0.18 18.41 5.12
C SER A 75 -1.08 17.38 4.44
N LYS A 76 -2.22 17.83 3.89
CA LYS A 76 -3.18 16.98 3.16
C LYS A 76 -2.61 16.48 1.84
N TYR A 77 -1.85 17.32 1.13
CA TYR A 77 -1.16 16.93 -0.09
C TYR A 77 -0.19 15.75 0.18
N LYS A 78 0.61 15.81 1.23
CA LYS A 78 1.50 14.70 1.62
C LYS A 78 0.72 13.41 1.92
N LEU A 79 -0.44 13.55 2.55
CA LEU A 79 -1.32 12.41 2.87
C LEU A 79 -1.94 11.78 1.60
N LEU A 80 -2.30 12.59 0.61
CA LEU A 80 -2.99 12.14 -0.60
C LEU A 80 -2.03 11.83 -1.77
N ALA A 81 -0.75 12.26 -1.70
CA ALA A 81 0.20 12.20 -2.79
C ALA A 81 0.72 10.78 -3.07
N GLY A 82 -0.18 9.87 -3.39
CA GLY A 82 0.16 8.50 -3.76
C GLY A 82 -1.06 7.59 -3.75
N MET A 83 -0.83 6.38 -4.18
CA MET A 83 -1.85 5.32 -4.17
C MET A 83 -1.22 3.96 -3.89
N VAL A 84 -2.04 2.98 -3.55
CA VAL A 84 -1.65 1.58 -3.44
C VAL A 84 -1.89 0.90 -4.78
N ARG A 85 -0.98 0.02 -5.21
CA ARG A 85 -1.13 -0.81 -6.39
C ARG A 85 -0.97 -2.29 -6.04
N ALA A 86 -2.05 -3.05 -6.17
CA ALA A 86 -2.01 -4.50 -6.21
C ALA A 86 -1.71 -4.97 -7.64
N SER A 87 -0.85 -5.96 -7.79
CA SER A 87 -0.50 -6.55 -9.09
C SER A 87 -0.61 -8.07 -9.00
N PHE A 88 -1.35 -8.66 -9.95
CA PHE A 88 -1.57 -10.09 -10.02
C PHE A 88 -0.67 -10.69 -11.10
N GLY A 89 0.06 -11.75 -10.75
CA GLY A 89 0.85 -12.55 -11.68
C GLY A 89 0.09 -13.77 -12.18
N ILE A 90 0.68 -14.51 -13.11
CA ILE A 90 0.08 -15.72 -13.69
C ILE A 90 -0.11 -16.86 -12.68
N TYR A 91 0.54 -16.78 -11.53
CA TYR A 91 0.47 -17.76 -10.45
C TYR A 91 -0.65 -17.47 -9.44
N ASN A 92 -1.27 -16.28 -9.50
CA ASN A 92 -2.36 -15.93 -8.60
C ASN A 92 -3.66 -16.68 -8.98
N LYS A 93 -4.44 -16.98 -7.95
CA LYS A 93 -5.73 -17.66 -8.04
C LYS A 93 -6.85 -16.74 -7.56
N MET A 94 -8.09 -17.16 -7.78
CA MET A 94 -9.26 -16.42 -7.29
C MET A 94 -9.26 -16.27 -5.77
N GLU A 95 -8.76 -17.28 -5.05
CA GLU A 95 -8.63 -17.25 -3.59
C GLU A 95 -7.72 -16.11 -3.12
N ASP A 96 -6.68 -15.75 -3.89
CA ASP A 96 -5.81 -14.60 -3.57
C ASP A 96 -6.55 -13.27 -3.73
N VAL A 97 -7.43 -13.19 -4.75
CA VAL A 97 -8.30 -12.02 -4.96
C VAL A 97 -9.29 -11.88 -3.81
N ASP A 98 -9.95 -12.97 -3.41
CA ASP A 98 -10.90 -12.98 -2.29
C ASP A 98 -10.19 -12.59 -0.97
N THR A 99 -8.98 -13.08 -0.77
CA THR A 99 -8.13 -12.73 0.38
C THR A 99 -7.82 -11.23 0.41
N LEU A 100 -7.44 -10.64 -0.73
CA LEU A 100 -7.21 -9.20 -0.83
C LEU A 100 -8.49 -8.40 -0.54
N ILE A 101 -9.63 -8.80 -1.09
CA ILE A 101 -10.92 -8.11 -0.87
C ILE A 101 -11.30 -8.15 0.61
N ASN A 102 -11.16 -9.29 1.27
CA ASN A 102 -11.45 -9.45 2.69
C ASN A 102 -10.51 -8.59 3.55
N ALA A 103 -9.21 -8.60 3.27
CA ALA A 103 -8.22 -7.76 3.94
C ALA A 103 -8.55 -6.27 3.79
N LEU A 104 -8.84 -5.81 2.58
CA LEU A 104 -9.22 -4.43 2.32
C LEU A 104 -10.51 -4.01 3.04
N SER A 105 -11.49 -4.92 3.13
CA SER A 105 -12.73 -4.70 3.86
C SER A 105 -12.47 -4.56 5.37
N GLU A 106 -11.62 -5.42 5.94
CA GLU A 106 -11.24 -5.33 7.35
C GLU A 106 -10.47 -4.05 7.66
N ILE A 107 -9.51 -3.67 6.80
CA ILE A 107 -8.74 -2.44 6.96
C ILE A 107 -9.67 -1.21 6.88
N ALA A 108 -10.57 -1.17 5.90
CA ALA A 108 -11.50 -0.06 5.72
C ALA A 108 -12.43 0.14 6.92
N ASN A 109 -12.85 -0.95 7.57
CA ASN A 109 -13.68 -0.91 8.77
C ASN A 109 -12.89 -0.62 10.05
N GLY A 110 -11.60 -0.99 10.09
CA GLY A 110 -10.72 -0.85 11.24
C GLY A 110 -9.68 0.27 11.15
N LYS A 111 -9.88 1.29 10.31
CA LYS A 111 -8.88 2.36 10.02
C LYS A 111 -8.27 3.00 11.26
N GLU A 112 -9.11 3.38 12.23
CA GLU A 112 -8.67 4.03 13.46
C GLU A 112 -7.80 3.10 14.31
N LYS A 113 -8.21 1.83 14.44
CA LYS A 113 -7.45 0.79 15.15
C LYS A 113 -6.06 0.63 14.53
N PHE A 114 -5.99 0.44 13.21
CA PHE A 114 -4.71 0.27 12.54
C PHE A 114 -3.83 1.52 12.62
N SER A 115 -4.39 2.71 12.46
CA SER A 115 -3.64 3.97 12.56
C SER A 115 -2.96 4.14 13.94
N GLN A 116 -3.57 3.64 15.02
CA GLN A 116 -3.01 3.71 16.36
C GLN A 116 -1.83 2.75 16.58
N LEU A 117 -1.73 1.68 15.79
CA LEU A 117 -0.70 0.64 15.92
C LEU A 117 0.62 1.00 15.23
N TYR A 118 0.61 2.01 14.37
CA TYR A 118 1.78 2.42 13.59
C TYR A 118 2.28 3.80 14.00
N HIS A 119 3.52 4.08 13.67
CA HIS A 119 4.14 5.40 13.66
C HIS A 119 4.90 5.57 12.35
N VAL A 120 5.22 6.81 12.01
CA VAL A 120 6.04 7.14 10.85
C VAL A 120 7.48 7.27 11.32
N ASP A 121 8.41 6.58 10.67
CA ASP A 121 9.84 6.67 10.96
C ASP A 121 10.47 7.92 10.31
N GLU A 122 11.77 8.15 10.53
CA GLU A 122 12.52 9.28 9.97
C GLU A 122 12.58 9.26 8.43
N SER A 123 12.38 8.11 7.81
CA SER A 123 12.35 7.92 6.35
C SER A 123 10.96 8.11 5.75
N GLY A 124 9.94 8.31 6.58
CA GLY A 124 8.55 8.48 6.15
C GLY A 124 7.77 7.16 6.01
N ASN A 125 8.33 6.02 6.44
CA ASN A 125 7.67 4.73 6.38
C ASN A 125 6.78 4.50 7.59
N TYR A 126 5.69 3.76 7.40
CA TYR A 126 4.84 3.29 8.48
C TYR A 126 5.43 2.02 9.09
N VAL A 127 5.78 2.09 10.37
CA VAL A 127 6.37 1.00 11.15
C VAL A 127 5.44 0.65 12.32
N HIS A 128 5.18 -0.63 12.53
CA HIS A 128 4.35 -1.10 13.63
C HIS A 128 5.06 -0.88 14.97
N LYS A 129 4.35 -0.38 15.98
CA LYS A 129 4.92 0.02 17.28
C LYS A 129 5.51 -1.12 18.08
N THR A 130 4.99 -2.32 17.94
CA THR A 130 5.36 -3.49 18.76
C THR A 130 5.75 -4.71 17.94
N PHE A 131 5.41 -4.77 16.65
CA PHE A 131 5.77 -5.88 15.78
C PHE A 131 7.01 -5.53 14.99
N THR A 132 8.01 -6.38 15.06
CA THR A 132 9.23 -6.31 14.25
C THR A 132 9.41 -7.65 13.56
N MET A 133 9.55 -7.64 12.25
CA MET A 133 9.85 -8.84 11.49
C MET A 133 11.35 -9.12 11.60
N GLU A 134 11.72 -10.12 12.39
CA GLU A 134 13.12 -10.56 12.55
C GLU A 134 13.51 -11.46 11.36
N LEU A 135 13.69 -10.85 10.20
CA LEU A 135 14.06 -11.57 8.97
C LEU A 135 15.40 -12.29 9.12
N GLU A 136 16.34 -11.72 9.86
CA GLU A 136 17.68 -12.29 10.10
C GLU A 136 17.61 -13.64 10.82
N ASN A 137 16.60 -13.88 11.66
CA ASN A 137 16.42 -15.16 12.34
C ASN A 137 15.92 -16.27 11.41
N ASN A 138 15.32 -15.90 10.26
CA ASN A 138 14.74 -16.86 9.30
C ASN A 138 15.55 -16.99 8.02
N PHE A 139 16.36 -15.98 7.70
CA PHE A 139 17.15 -15.94 6.47
C PHE A 139 18.44 -15.15 6.68
N SER A 140 19.59 -15.86 6.71
CA SER A 140 20.91 -15.28 6.78
C SER A 140 21.74 -15.71 5.56
N ILE A 141 22.13 -14.75 4.72
CA ILE A 141 22.99 -15.02 3.56
C ILE A 141 24.35 -15.58 4.00
N PRO A 142 25.04 -15.05 5.04
CA PRO A 142 26.27 -15.62 5.55
C PRO A 142 26.13 -17.09 5.94
N ASP A 143 25.10 -17.44 6.72
CA ASP A 143 24.90 -18.82 7.19
C ASP A 143 24.62 -19.81 6.05
N ILE A 144 23.88 -19.36 5.04
CA ILE A 144 23.61 -20.17 3.84
C ILE A 144 24.89 -20.37 3.03
N LEU A 145 25.68 -19.30 2.86
CA LEU A 145 26.95 -19.35 2.13
C LEU A 145 27.94 -20.28 2.83
N ASP A 146 28.08 -20.16 4.16
CA ASP A 146 28.96 -21.03 4.97
C ASP A 146 28.55 -22.50 4.89
N LYS A 147 27.25 -22.79 4.95
CA LYS A 147 26.71 -24.15 4.74
C LYS A 147 27.08 -24.71 3.36
N TYR A 148 26.96 -23.88 2.32
CA TYR A 148 27.29 -24.29 0.96
C TYR A 148 28.78 -24.53 0.79
N LEU A 149 29.64 -23.63 1.26
CA LEU A 149 31.10 -23.75 1.16
C LEU A 149 31.65 -24.94 1.95
N ASN A 150 31.03 -25.29 3.08
CA ASN A 150 31.44 -26.46 3.89
C ASN A 150 30.85 -27.78 3.36
N SER A 151 30.01 -27.75 2.33
CA SER A 151 29.43 -28.95 1.69
C SER A 151 30.17 -29.37 0.40
N ILE A 152 31.15 -28.59 -0.03
CA ILE A 152 32.04 -28.85 -1.16
C ILE A 152 33.40 -29.39 -0.64
#